data_43a31772a3865e2d505329370bd6f355
#
_entry.id   43a31772a3865e2d505329370bd6f355
#
_cell.length_a   1.000
_cell.length_b   1.000
_cell.length_c   1.000
_cell.angle_alpha   90.00
_cell.angle_beta   90.00
_cell.angle_gamma   90.00
#
_symmetry.space_group_name_H-M   'P 1'
#
loop_
_entity.id
_entity.type
_entity.pdbx_description
1 polymer ?
#
loop_
_entity_poly.entity_id
_entity_poly.type
_entity_poly.pdbx_seq_one_letter_code
_entity_poly.pdbx_strand_id
1 'polypeptide(L)'
;MGKVTISTLEKMKATGEKFVCITAYDATFARLVSQAGAETILVGDSLGMVLQGHDSTIPVTVDHMAYHTECVCRAAPHSLVIADMPFMSYTTPEQTMANATRLMQAGAQMVKMEGGTWLSDSISMLVERGIPVCAHLGLTPQSVNAFGGFKVQG
;
A
#
# COMPACT_ATOMS: atom_id res chain seq x y z
N MET A 1 9.71 21.26 3.32
CA MET A 1 10.18 19.88 3.21
C MET A 1 10.13 19.45 1.76
N GLY A 2 11.18 18.75 1.25
CA GLY A 2 11.11 18.14 -0.08
C GLY A 2 10.17 16.93 -0.08
N LYS A 3 9.77 16.45 -1.26
CA LYS A 3 8.95 15.24 -1.39
C LYS A 3 9.81 14.00 -1.08
N VAL A 4 9.29 13.10 -0.25
CA VAL A 4 9.94 11.81 0.03
C VAL A 4 9.84 10.90 -1.20
N THR A 5 10.93 10.26 -1.56
CA THR A 5 11.07 9.35 -2.70
C THR A 5 11.64 8.00 -2.25
N ILE A 6 11.64 7.01 -3.13
CA ILE A 6 12.30 5.72 -2.86
C ILE A 6 13.79 5.95 -2.47
N SER A 7 14.50 6.80 -3.21
CA SER A 7 15.91 7.11 -2.89
C SER A 7 16.08 7.78 -1.52
N THR A 8 15.08 8.53 -1.06
CA THR A 8 15.08 9.08 0.31
C THR A 8 15.04 7.94 1.33
N LEU A 9 14.13 6.98 1.16
CA LEU A 9 13.99 5.84 2.06
C LEU A 9 15.20 4.91 2.04
N GLU A 10 15.79 4.69 0.86
CA GLU A 10 17.03 3.91 0.71
C GLU A 10 18.20 4.56 1.46
N LYS A 11 18.33 5.89 1.37
CA LYS A 11 19.35 6.63 2.11
C LYS A 11 19.13 6.51 3.62
N MET A 12 17.91 6.68 4.10
CA MET A 12 17.57 6.53 5.53
C MET A 12 17.91 5.12 6.02
N LYS A 13 17.56 4.08 5.24
CA LYS A 13 17.94 2.71 5.54
C LYS A 13 19.47 2.52 5.61
N ALA A 14 20.22 3.08 4.66
CA ALA A 14 21.68 2.96 4.61
C ALA A 14 22.36 3.67 5.79
N THR A 15 21.78 4.75 6.30
CA THR A 15 22.30 5.50 7.47
C THR A 15 21.74 5.02 8.82
N GLY A 16 20.85 4.02 8.83
CA GLY A 16 20.19 3.53 10.03
C GLY A 16 19.14 4.49 10.61
N GLU A 17 18.74 5.49 9.84
CA GLU A 17 17.69 6.43 10.22
C GLU A 17 16.31 5.76 10.05
N LYS A 18 15.47 5.88 11.10
CA LYS A 18 14.10 5.34 11.06
C LYS A 18 13.17 6.33 10.39
N PHE A 19 12.20 5.83 9.63
CA PHE A 19 11.11 6.62 9.09
C PHE A 19 9.75 6.14 9.60
N VAL A 20 8.77 7.02 9.54
CA VAL A 20 7.41 6.77 10.00
C VAL A 20 6.54 6.37 8.83
N CYS A 21 5.75 5.31 9.02
CA CYS A 21 4.66 4.91 8.12
C CYS A 21 3.34 4.98 8.88
N ILE A 22 2.40 5.81 8.42
CA ILE A 22 1.09 5.99 9.05
C ILE A 22 -0.01 5.74 8.02
N THR A 23 -1.10 5.10 8.43
CA THR A 23 -2.29 4.95 7.57
C THR A 23 -3.11 6.24 7.51
N ALA A 24 -3.57 6.60 6.32
CA ALA A 24 -4.58 7.62 6.11
C ALA A 24 -5.43 7.26 4.87
N TYR A 25 -6.70 7.66 4.88
CA TYR A 25 -7.66 7.25 3.86
C TYR A 25 -8.40 8.42 3.21
N ASP A 26 -8.21 9.63 3.69
CA ASP A 26 -8.86 10.84 3.20
C ASP A 26 -7.90 12.04 3.17
N ALA A 27 -8.34 13.12 2.52
CA ALA A 27 -7.53 14.31 2.33
C ALA A 27 -7.22 15.06 3.64
N THR A 28 -8.11 15.00 4.63
CA THR A 28 -7.94 15.73 5.90
C THR A 28 -6.83 15.11 6.73
N PHE A 29 -6.92 13.80 6.99
CA PHE A 29 -5.89 13.09 7.74
C PHE A 29 -4.56 13.02 6.98
N ALA A 30 -4.59 12.80 5.66
CA ALA A 30 -3.37 12.78 4.85
C ALA A 30 -2.60 14.10 4.94
N ARG A 31 -3.30 15.25 4.93
CA ARG A 31 -2.67 16.57 5.10
C ARG A 31 -2.02 16.70 6.48
N LEU A 32 -2.74 16.35 7.54
CA LEU A 32 -2.23 16.44 8.90
C LEU A 32 -0.98 15.55 9.09
N VAL A 33 -1.05 14.31 8.64
CA VAL A 33 0.05 13.33 8.72
C VAL A 33 1.27 13.82 7.93
N SER A 34 1.07 14.32 6.70
CA SER A 34 2.14 14.84 5.86
C SER A 34 2.77 16.11 6.44
N GLN A 35 1.97 17.03 7.01
CA GLN A 35 2.46 18.22 7.69
C GLN A 35 3.21 17.91 8.99
N ALA A 36 2.83 16.85 9.67
CA ALA A 36 3.53 16.35 10.86
C ALA A 36 4.90 15.71 10.54
N GLY A 37 5.20 15.50 9.24
CA GLY A 37 6.51 15.03 8.79
C GLY A 37 6.61 13.53 8.59
N ALA A 38 5.50 12.78 8.58
CA ALA A 38 5.54 11.35 8.27
C ALA A 38 6.06 11.14 6.84
N GLU A 39 7.10 10.32 6.70
CA GLU A 39 7.76 10.05 5.42
C GLU A 39 6.87 9.25 4.50
N THR A 40 6.09 8.30 5.02
CA THR A 40 5.22 7.44 4.21
C THR A 40 3.79 7.43 4.73
N ILE A 41 2.84 7.36 3.81
CA ILE A 41 1.42 7.13 4.10
C ILE A 41 0.99 5.85 3.40
N LEU A 42 0.37 4.94 4.16
CA LEU A 42 -0.24 3.74 3.63
C LEU A 42 -1.75 3.95 3.45
N VAL A 43 -2.23 3.82 2.23
CA VAL A 43 -3.65 3.62 1.94
C VAL A 43 -3.88 2.12 1.96
N GLY A 44 -4.29 1.61 3.13
CA GLY A 44 -4.45 0.18 3.37
C GLY A 44 -5.86 -0.32 3.01
N ASP A 45 -5.98 -1.57 2.58
CA ASP A 45 -7.28 -2.22 2.38
C ASP A 45 -8.04 -2.44 3.71
N SER A 46 -7.36 -2.23 4.84
CA SER A 46 -8.00 -2.08 6.16
C SER A 46 -9.08 -0.97 6.20
N LEU A 47 -9.13 -0.07 5.20
CA LEU A 47 -10.24 0.88 5.02
C LEU A 47 -11.61 0.17 4.98
N GLY A 48 -11.65 -1.07 4.49
CA GLY A 48 -12.86 -1.89 4.52
C GLY A 48 -13.40 -2.10 5.94
N MET A 49 -12.51 -2.28 6.90
CA MET A 49 -12.89 -2.46 8.30
C MET A 49 -13.12 -1.12 9.03
N VAL A 50 -12.19 -0.17 8.86
CA VAL A 50 -12.22 1.08 9.66
C VAL A 50 -13.13 2.16 9.12
N LEU A 51 -13.42 2.18 7.81
CA LEU A 51 -14.28 3.19 7.19
C LEU A 51 -15.59 2.61 6.65
N GLN A 52 -15.55 1.42 6.06
CA GLN A 52 -16.72 0.81 5.42
C GLN A 52 -17.51 -0.10 6.37
N GLY A 53 -16.95 -0.44 7.54
CA GLY A 53 -17.62 -1.24 8.57
C GLY A 53 -17.72 -2.74 8.25
N HIS A 54 -16.86 -3.26 7.38
CA HIS A 54 -16.76 -4.69 7.12
C HIS A 54 -15.98 -5.43 8.22
N ASP A 55 -16.23 -6.72 8.37
CA ASP A 55 -15.51 -7.57 9.35
C ASP A 55 -14.10 -7.97 8.87
N SER A 56 -13.77 -7.72 7.60
CA SER A 56 -12.48 -8.06 7.00
C SER A 56 -12.13 -7.12 5.83
N THR A 57 -10.91 -7.25 5.30
CA THR A 57 -10.46 -6.49 4.12
C THR A 57 -10.97 -7.08 2.80
N ILE A 58 -11.52 -8.30 2.80
CA ILE A 58 -11.89 -9.06 1.60
C ILE A 58 -12.89 -8.33 0.67
N PRO A 59 -13.91 -7.57 1.16
CA PRO A 59 -14.86 -6.88 0.28
C PRO A 59 -14.28 -5.65 -0.44
N VAL A 60 -13.07 -5.20 -0.08
CA VAL A 60 -12.49 -4.00 -0.68
C VAL A 60 -12.11 -4.25 -2.14
N THR A 61 -12.54 -3.33 -3.01
CA THR A 61 -12.27 -3.39 -4.45
C THR A 61 -11.11 -2.48 -4.85
N VAL A 62 -10.56 -2.68 -6.05
CA VAL A 62 -9.56 -1.78 -6.64
C VAL A 62 -10.12 -0.36 -6.83
N ASP A 63 -11.41 -0.22 -7.10
CA ASP A 63 -12.08 1.09 -7.22
C ASP A 63 -12.10 1.84 -5.90
N HIS A 64 -12.39 1.14 -4.80
CA HIS A 64 -12.30 1.73 -3.45
C HIS A 64 -10.87 2.20 -3.17
N MET A 65 -9.87 1.35 -3.45
CA MET A 65 -8.47 1.69 -3.23
C MET A 65 -8.02 2.88 -4.08
N ALA A 66 -8.39 2.93 -5.36
CA ALA A 66 -8.07 4.03 -6.25
C ALA A 66 -8.67 5.35 -5.76
N TYR A 67 -9.96 5.36 -5.37
CA TYR A 67 -10.63 6.54 -4.85
C TYR A 67 -9.93 7.12 -3.61
N HIS A 68 -9.67 6.28 -2.61
CA HIS A 68 -9.00 6.73 -1.39
C HIS A 68 -7.54 7.14 -1.64
N THR A 69 -6.84 6.45 -2.53
CA THR A 69 -5.48 6.82 -2.96
C THR A 69 -5.45 8.22 -3.59
N GLU A 70 -6.39 8.53 -4.48
CA GLU A 70 -6.50 9.87 -5.05
C GLU A 70 -6.73 10.95 -3.99
N CYS A 71 -7.63 10.71 -3.03
CA CYS A 71 -7.90 11.64 -1.95
C CYS A 71 -6.64 11.94 -1.12
N VAL A 72 -5.90 10.89 -0.76
CA VAL A 72 -4.66 10.99 0.02
C VAL A 72 -3.56 11.71 -0.78
N CYS A 73 -3.32 11.31 -2.03
CA CYS A 73 -2.24 11.85 -2.85
C CYS A 73 -2.39 13.35 -3.12
N ARG A 74 -3.64 13.83 -3.31
CA ARG A 74 -3.91 15.27 -3.49
C ARG A 74 -3.57 16.11 -2.24
N ALA A 75 -3.57 15.51 -1.06
CA ALA A 75 -3.40 16.22 0.21
C ALA A 75 -2.06 15.97 0.91
N ALA A 76 -1.25 15.03 0.44
CA ALA A 76 0.03 14.63 1.03
C ALA A 76 1.23 15.00 0.14
N PRO A 77 1.58 16.29 -0.01
CA PRO A 77 2.59 16.72 -0.99
C PRO A 77 4.01 16.27 -0.64
N HIS A 78 4.28 15.95 0.62
CA HIS A 78 5.61 15.62 1.11
C HIS A 78 5.85 14.13 1.30
N SER A 79 4.81 13.37 1.66
CA SER A 79 4.92 11.94 1.97
C SER A 79 4.92 11.08 0.69
N LEU A 80 5.62 9.94 0.75
CA LEU A 80 5.48 8.88 -0.25
C LEU A 80 4.23 8.07 0.06
N VAL A 81 3.33 7.95 -0.90
CA VAL A 81 2.06 7.21 -0.73
C VAL A 81 2.18 5.80 -1.27
N ILE A 82 1.88 4.84 -0.40
CA ILE A 82 1.82 3.40 -0.70
C ILE A 82 0.35 3.00 -0.75
N ALA A 83 -0.09 2.28 -1.78
CA ALA A 83 -1.45 1.77 -1.90
C ALA A 83 -1.47 0.24 -1.86
N ASP A 84 -2.32 -0.35 -1.01
CA ASP A 84 -2.53 -1.79 -1.00
C ASP A 84 -3.23 -2.25 -2.29
N MET A 85 -2.77 -3.33 -2.84
CA MET A 85 -3.54 -4.11 -3.81
C MET A 85 -4.53 -4.99 -3.02
N PRO A 86 -5.85 -4.81 -3.19
CA PRO A 86 -6.83 -5.52 -2.39
C PRO A 86 -6.92 -7.01 -2.75
N PHE A 87 -7.61 -7.76 -1.91
CA PHE A 87 -7.78 -9.22 -2.05
C PHE A 87 -8.13 -9.63 -3.49
N MET A 88 -7.40 -10.64 -4.01
CA MET A 88 -7.59 -11.24 -5.35
C MET A 88 -7.44 -10.25 -6.52
N SER A 89 -6.83 -9.10 -6.32
CA SER A 89 -6.55 -8.13 -7.40
C SER A 89 -5.21 -8.37 -8.11
N TYR A 90 -4.46 -9.40 -7.71
CA TYR A 90 -3.11 -9.70 -8.20
C TYR A 90 -2.84 -11.22 -8.36
N THR A 91 -3.85 -11.95 -8.82
CA THR A 91 -3.78 -13.42 -8.96
C THR A 91 -3.04 -13.90 -10.20
N THR A 92 -2.98 -13.08 -11.24
CA THR A 92 -2.17 -13.33 -12.45
C THR A 92 -1.27 -12.13 -12.75
N PRO A 93 -0.16 -12.31 -13.47
CA PRO A 93 0.72 -11.21 -13.87
C PRO A 93 -0.02 -10.08 -14.60
N GLU A 94 -0.90 -10.41 -15.54
CA GLU A 94 -1.66 -9.43 -16.32
C GLU A 94 -2.61 -8.62 -15.42
N GLN A 95 -3.33 -9.29 -14.54
CA GLN A 95 -4.24 -8.65 -13.59
C GLN A 95 -3.44 -7.77 -12.60
N THR A 96 -2.31 -8.28 -12.13
CA THR A 96 -1.39 -7.54 -11.24
C THR A 96 -0.93 -6.24 -11.89
N MET A 97 -0.46 -6.31 -13.14
CA MET A 97 -0.02 -5.14 -13.89
C MET A 97 -1.14 -4.13 -14.09
N ALA A 98 -2.31 -4.58 -14.52
CA ALA A 98 -3.46 -3.72 -14.78
C ALA A 98 -3.90 -2.98 -13.51
N ASN A 99 -4.03 -3.69 -12.38
CA ASN A 99 -4.50 -3.10 -11.12
C ASN A 99 -3.43 -2.23 -10.46
N ALA A 100 -2.14 -2.64 -10.48
CA ALA A 100 -1.06 -1.79 -10.01
C ALA A 100 -0.98 -0.48 -10.81
N THR A 101 -1.14 -0.55 -12.14
CA THR A 101 -1.19 0.65 -13.00
C THR A 101 -2.31 1.61 -12.57
N ARG A 102 -3.50 1.11 -12.26
CA ARG A 102 -4.62 1.94 -11.79
C ARG A 102 -4.28 2.68 -10.50
N LEU A 103 -3.65 2.00 -9.54
CA LEU A 103 -3.26 2.61 -8.26
C LEU A 103 -2.14 3.64 -8.45
N MET A 104 -1.18 3.37 -9.34
CA MET A 104 -0.14 4.34 -9.68
C MET A 104 -0.73 5.57 -10.39
N GLN A 105 -1.68 5.39 -11.30
CA GLN A 105 -2.41 6.48 -11.96
C GLN A 105 -3.28 7.29 -10.98
N ALA A 106 -3.78 6.67 -9.91
CA ALA A 106 -4.45 7.36 -8.81
C ALA A 106 -3.50 8.21 -7.95
N GLY A 107 -2.17 8.11 -8.19
CA GLY A 107 -1.14 8.92 -7.57
C GLY A 107 -0.22 8.19 -6.59
N ALA A 108 -0.43 6.90 -6.32
CA ALA A 108 0.48 6.12 -5.50
C ALA A 108 1.89 6.11 -6.11
N GLN A 109 2.91 6.04 -5.27
CA GLN A 109 4.31 5.92 -5.68
C GLN A 109 4.88 4.53 -5.42
N MET A 110 4.12 3.66 -4.78
CA MET A 110 4.44 2.28 -4.48
C MET A 110 3.13 1.50 -4.29
N VAL A 111 3.09 0.25 -4.69
CA VAL A 111 1.98 -0.65 -4.34
C VAL A 111 2.43 -1.63 -3.26
N LYS A 112 1.50 -2.08 -2.39
CA LYS A 112 1.77 -3.14 -1.42
C LYS A 112 0.99 -4.40 -1.81
N MET A 113 1.61 -5.56 -1.65
CA MET A 113 1.05 -6.88 -1.95
C MET A 113 1.29 -7.83 -0.80
N GLU A 114 0.30 -8.67 -0.50
CA GLU A 114 0.37 -9.67 0.57
C GLU A 114 0.51 -11.08 0.01
N GLY A 115 1.49 -11.82 0.50
CA GLY A 115 1.66 -13.21 0.08
C GLY A 115 3.06 -13.74 0.39
N GLY A 116 3.46 -14.74 -0.35
CA GLY A 116 4.76 -15.39 -0.21
C GLY A 116 5.47 -15.55 -1.54
N THR A 117 6.23 -16.62 -1.69
CA THR A 117 7.08 -16.91 -2.86
C THR A 117 6.32 -16.91 -4.18
N TRP A 118 5.02 -17.26 -4.15
CA TRP A 118 4.16 -17.27 -5.36
C TRP A 118 3.98 -15.88 -6.01
N LEU A 119 4.33 -14.80 -5.29
CA LEU A 119 4.29 -13.42 -5.81
C LEU A 119 5.58 -12.98 -6.49
N SER A 120 6.68 -13.75 -6.39
CA SER A 120 8.01 -13.29 -6.83
C SER A 120 8.04 -12.85 -8.28
N ASP A 121 7.42 -13.59 -9.18
CA ASP A 121 7.40 -13.27 -10.61
C ASP A 121 6.60 -11.99 -10.89
N SER A 122 5.45 -11.83 -10.25
CA SER A 122 4.63 -10.61 -10.37
C SER A 122 5.36 -9.39 -9.81
N ILE A 123 6.03 -9.52 -8.67
CA ILE A 123 6.80 -8.44 -8.07
C ILE A 123 7.98 -8.05 -8.97
N SER A 124 8.73 -9.04 -9.49
CA SER A 124 9.85 -8.79 -10.41
C SER A 124 9.37 -8.05 -11.65
N MET A 125 8.28 -8.50 -12.24
CA MET A 125 7.67 -7.87 -13.41
C MET A 125 7.27 -6.41 -13.16
N LEU A 126 6.67 -6.10 -12.02
CA LEU A 126 6.28 -4.73 -11.65
C LEU A 126 7.51 -3.83 -11.50
N VAL A 127 8.52 -4.31 -10.74
CA VAL A 127 9.74 -3.55 -10.44
C VAL A 127 10.54 -3.29 -11.71
N GLU A 128 10.70 -4.28 -12.58
CA GLU A 128 11.39 -4.13 -13.88
C GLU A 128 10.72 -3.07 -14.78
N ARG A 129 9.41 -2.84 -14.60
CA ARG A 129 8.64 -1.84 -15.36
C ARG A 129 8.44 -0.52 -14.60
N GLY A 130 9.18 -0.32 -13.50
CA GLY A 130 9.24 0.94 -12.78
C GLY A 130 8.12 1.15 -11.75
N ILE A 131 7.41 0.10 -11.34
CA ILE A 131 6.44 0.15 -10.25
C ILE A 131 7.09 -0.39 -8.97
N PRO A 132 7.39 0.46 -7.98
CA PRO A 132 7.94 0.00 -6.71
C PRO A 132 6.93 -0.85 -5.94
N VAL A 133 7.42 -1.89 -5.26
CA VAL A 133 6.57 -2.82 -4.51
C VAL A 133 7.03 -2.94 -3.06
N CYS A 134 6.08 -2.91 -2.14
CA CYS A 134 6.23 -3.29 -0.75
C CYS A 134 5.60 -4.69 -0.55
N ALA A 135 6.42 -5.70 -0.23
CA ALA A 135 5.92 -7.04 0.05
C ALA A 135 5.58 -7.19 1.54
N HIS A 136 4.41 -7.77 1.84
CA HIS A 136 3.96 -8.07 3.19
C HIS A 136 3.92 -9.59 3.41
N LEU A 137 4.70 -10.05 4.37
CA LEU A 137 4.86 -11.45 4.76
C LEU A 137 4.36 -11.66 6.19
N GLY A 138 4.17 -12.92 6.58
CA GLY A 138 3.72 -13.28 7.92
C GLY A 138 2.19 -13.28 8.04
N LEU A 139 1.63 -12.56 9.01
CA LEU A 139 0.19 -12.41 9.14
C LEU A 139 -0.33 -11.45 8.07
N THR A 140 -0.94 -12.01 7.04
CA THR A 140 -1.55 -11.25 5.96
C THR A 140 -3.08 -11.20 6.18
N PRO A 141 -3.69 -10.03 6.44
CA PRO A 141 -5.13 -9.88 6.69
C PRO A 141 -6.01 -10.44 5.58
N GLN A 142 -5.58 -10.38 4.33
CA GLN A 142 -6.31 -10.96 3.20
C GLN A 142 -6.42 -12.48 3.27
N SER A 143 -5.57 -13.15 4.03
CA SER A 143 -5.57 -14.60 4.25
C SER A 143 -6.31 -15.03 5.52
N VAL A 144 -7.04 -14.12 6.17
CA VAL A 144 -7.69 -14.34 7.48
C VAL A 144 -8.56 -15.59 7.52
N ASN A 145 -9.31 -15.87 6.45
CA ASN A 145 -10.16 -17.06 6.37
C ASN A 145 -9.34 -18.34 6.30
N ALA A 146 -8.24 -18.35 5.54
CA ALA A 146 -7.36 -19.51 5.46
C ALA A 146 -6.63 -19.79 6.79
N PHE A 147 -6.29 -18.74 7.53
CA PHE A 147 -5.66 -18.86 8.85
C PHE A 147 -6.65 -19.17 9.98
N GLY A 148 -7.95 -19.04 9.73
CA GLY A 148 -9.00 -19.19 10.74
C GLY A 148 -8.96 -18.08 11.79
N GLY A 149 -8.69 -16.86 11.37
CA GLY A 149 -8.62 -15.64 12.19
C GLY A 149 -7.26 -14.94 12.15
N PHE A 150 -7.13 -13.85 12.90
CA PHE A 150 -5.88 -13.09 13.04
C PHE A 150 -4.92 -13.81 14.00
N LYS A 151 -4.20 -14.81 13.49
CA LYS A 151 -3.26 -15.63 14.25
C LYS A 151 -1.83 -15.31 13.84
N VAL A 152 -0.90 -15.24 14.80
CA VAL A 152 0.54 -15.05 14.54
C VAL A 152 1.01 -16.11 13.55
N GLN A 153 1.78 -15.67 12.55
CA GLN A 153 2.38 -16.47 11.49
C GLN A 153 3.91 -16.28 11.54
N GLY A 154 4.66 -17.35 11.26
CA GLY A 154 6.12 -17.35 11.25
C GLY A 154 6.72 -18.56 11.91
#